data_ade2f2d0d9f2a993d20be709ad13971f
#
_entry.id   ade2f2d0d9f2a993d20be709ad13971f
#
_cell.length_a   1.000
_cell.length_b   1.000
_cell.length_c   1.000
_cell.angle_alpha   90.00
_cell.angle_beta   90.00
_cell.angle_gamma   90.00
#
_symmetry.space_group_name_H-M   'P 1'
#
loop_
_entity.id
_entity.type
_entity.pdbx_description
1 polymer ?
#
loop_
_entity_poly.entity_id
_entity_poly.type
_entity_poly.pdbx_seq_one_letter_code
_entity_poly.pdbx_strand_id
1 'polypeptide(L)'
;MANDLTNELQKYKDHPFGELTFGSVRVGRVTFNNVRLRGREALIGLEELLQAACEKTQRIRVRKDGTRYPEPLPIATPGRQLSEEIADYLRDMTRRNLRPRTIEATARTLGLLQRVCGDIRISRIDHKHIYRLWDLIRWAPPGAASDAELKSLSVEDLIVRGQAIKVEPPAPATLELHRRFLVAFFGTLVKAQAIPVSPMEPFREIKKDLLQDSSKPDRLFSDEELQRIFDPSNFIPWAKKWPHRWWGPILGLYTGARVGEVAQLKVADIIQEREMWCISIRKTIDEDLAGKVGTRSRQSLKGDSAVRVIPLAQPVLDAGFLDFLEDMKACGHPRLFPHLSAGVNKKTGETNARYSQGLLNQFSSYLKDLGFPKGVGFHAFRHTIATELYHRDVPQEEVALITGHSLSKKVPVLQDYYLHKRPDRIRVKQARALELYRPAVELPKYQAGQFKERLRDKQKFYP
;
A
#
# COMPACT_ATOMS: atom_id res chain seq x y z
N MET A 1 35.87 20.64 7.15
CA MET A 1 35.80 22.04 6.66
C MET A 1 36.09 23.10 7.73
N ALA A 2 35.49 23.06 8.93
CA ALA A 2 35.86 24.03 9.97
C ALA A 2 37.32 23.84 10.46
N ASN A 3 37.78 22.63 10.64
CA ASN A 3 39.15 22.31 11.04
C ASN A 3 40.20 22.70 9.98
N ASP A 4 39.85 22.65 8.70
CA ASP A 4 40.79 23.02 7.63
C ASP A 4 41.06 24.53 7.61
N LEU A 5 40.03 25.35 7.82
CA LEU A 5 40.14 26.79 7.84
C LEU A 5 40.91 27.27 9.08
N THR A 6 40.65 26.63 10.24
CA THR A 6 41.39 26.94 11.47
C THR A 6 42.88 26.60 11.33
N ASN A 7 43.21 25.47 10.69
CA ASN A 7 44.57 25.08 10.40
C ASN A 7 45.25 25.99 9.37
N GLU A 8 44.52 26.50 8.38
CA GLU A 8 45.06 27.50 7.45
C GLU A 8 45.30 28.85 8.11
N LEU A 9 44.39 29.33 8.95
CA LEU A 9 44.53 30.57 9.68
C LEU A 9 45.70 30.52 10.68
N GLN A 10 46.03 29.34 11.23
CA GLN A 10 47.17 29.15 12.13
C GLN A 10 48.52 29.56 11.49
N LYS A 11 48.65 29.34 10.16
CA LYS A 11 49.87 29.71 9.40
C LYS A 11 50.17 31.20 9.41
N TYR A 12 49.15 32.03 9.62
CA TYR A 12 49.28 33.52 9.62
C TYR A 12 49.38 34.10 11.02
N LYS A 13 49.29 33.30 12.08
CA LYS A 13 49.40 33.79 13.46
C LYS A 13 50.83 34.24 13.82
N ASP A 14 51.82 33.55 13.27
CA ASP A 14 53.24 33.75 13.63
C ASP A 14 54.00 34.63 12.63
N HIS A 15 53.35 35.05 11.53
CA HIS A 15 53.96 35.87 10.52
C HIS A 15 53.19 37.20 10.30
N PRO A 16 53.88 38.37 10.18
CA PRO A 16 53.22 39.61 9.85
C PRO A 16 52.66 39.56 8.43
N PHE A 17 51.36 39.85 8.29
CA PHE A 17 50.70 39.98 7.00
C PHE A 17 50.05 41.38 6.87
N GLY A 18 49.96 41.90 5.66
CA GLY A 18 49.34 43.20 5.39
C GLY A 18 47.81 43.09 5.38
N GLU A 19 47.26 42.43 4.41
CA GLU A 19 45.81 42.21 4.25
C GLU A 19 45.54 40.80 3.71
N LEU A 20 44.61 40.08 4.36
CA LEU A 20 44.09 38.81 3.90
C LEU A 20 42.63 39.00 3.42
N THR A 21 42.32 38.49 2.25
CA THR A 21 40.97 38.57 1.70
C THR A 21 40.41 37.18 1.39
N PHE A 22 39.23 36.91 1.91
CA PHE A 22 38.47 35.69 1.63
C PHE A 22 37.20 36.05 0.88
N GLY A 23 36.95 35.44 -0.27
CA GLY A 23 35.72 35.67 -1.05
C GLY A 23 34.45 35.24 -0.31
N SER A 24 34.51 34.10 0.34
CA SER A 24 33.41 33.58 1.15
C SER A 24 33.92 32.60 2.19
N VAL A 25 33.48 32.75 3.44
CA VAL A 25 33.75 31.83 4.55
C VAL A 25 32.41 31.37 5.11
N ARG A 26 32.13 30.04 5.08
CA ARG A 26 30.87 29.47 5.58
C ARG A 26 31.11 28.61 6.79
N VAL A 27 30.39 28.90 7.86
CA VAL A 27 30.37 28.10 9.09
C VAL A 27 28.93 27.73 9.43
N GLY A 28 28.58 26.47 9.27
CA GLY A 28 27.22 26.00 9.47
C GLY A 28 26.24 26.70 8.52
N ARG A 29 25.31 27.48 9.08
CA ARG A 29 24.30 28.25 8.32
C ARG A 29 24.71 29.72 8.08
N VAL A 30 25.81 30.13 8.64
CA VAL A 30 26.30 31.53 8.51
C VAL A 30 27.34 31.58 7.41
N THR A 31 27.19 32.55 6.51
CA THR A 31 28.13 32.82 5.43
C THR A 31 28.61 34.24 5.58
N PHE A 32 29.91 34.41 5.65
CA PHE A 32 30.60 35.71 5.61
C PHE A 32 31.16 35.92 4.20
N ASN A 33 30.77 36.99 3.54
CA ASN A 33 31.22 37.27 2.18
C ASN A 33 32.21 38.48 2.20
N ASN A 34 33.21 38.44 1.31
CA ASN A 34 34.19 39.49 1.14
C ASN A 34 34.90 39.87 2.45
N VAL A 35 35.34 38.89 3.24
CA VAL A 35 36.02 39.08 4.51
C VAL A 35 37.42 39.62 4.23
N ARG A 36 37.75 40.81 4.77
CA ARG A 36 39.10 41.43 4.69
C ARG A 36 39.65 41.57 6.09
N LEU A 37 40.83 41.03 6.32
CA LEU A 37 41.52 41.10 7.60
C LEU A 37 42.79 41.91 7.48
N ARG A 38 42.94 42.88 8.34
CA ARG A 38 44.16 43.71 8.43
C ARG A 38 44.77 43.55 9.81
N GLY A 39 45.94 42.94 9.86
CA GLY A 39 46.67 42.74 11.09
C GLY A 39 46.18 41.57 11.96
N ARG A 40 46.97 41.23 12.98
CA ARG A 40 46.81 40.07 13.86
C ARG A 40 45.53 40.12 14.69
N GLU A 41 45.12 41.29 15.14
CA GLU A 41 43.90 41.45 15.95
C GLU A 41 42.64 41.11 15.15
N ALA A 42 42.61 41.46 13.85
CA ALA A 42 41.50 41.11 12.98
C ALA A 42 41.40 39.60 12.73
N LEU A 43 42.54 38.90 12.71
CA LEU A 43 42.58 37.43 12.60
C LEU A 43 42.00 36.76 13.84
N ILE A 44 42.37 37.22 15.03
CA ILE A 44 41.87 36.73 16.32
C ILE A 44 40.35 36.97 16.40
N GLY A 45 39.88 38.17 16.02
CA GLY A 45 38.45 38.46 15.99
C GLY A 45 37.66 37.62 15.02
N LEU A 46 38.22 37.22 13.86
CA LEU A 46 37.59 36.28 12.96
C LEU A 46 37.50 34.88 13.58
N GLU A 47 38.54 34.40 14.25
CA GLU A 47 38.52 33.11 14.94
C GLU A 47 37.43 33.06 16.02
N GLU A 48 37.34 34.10 16.85
CA GLU A 48 36.29 34.22 17.86
C GLU A 48 34.89 34.23 17.26
N LEU A 49 34.69 34.95 16.14
CA LEU A 49 33.44 34.96 15.41
C LEU A 49 33.07 33.57 14.81
N LEU A 50 34.09 32.87 14.26
CA LEU A 50 33.92 31.53 13.74
C LEU A 50 33.58 30.53 14.85
N GLN A 51 34.25 30.65 16.01
CA GLN A 51 33.98 29.82 17.18
C GLN A 51 32.58 30.08 17.75
N ALA A 52 32.19 31.36 17.90
CA ALA A 52 30.82 31.72 18.32
C ALA A 52 29.75 31.28 17.33
N ALA A 53 30.05 31.31 16.03
CA ALA A 53 29.13 30.78 15.00
C ALA A 53 29.02 29.24 15.05
N CYS A 54 30.12 28.52 15.36
CA CYS A 54 30.12 27.10 15.63
C CYS A 54 29.28 26.75 16.87
N GLU A 55 29.46 27.48 17.94
CA GLU A 55 28.70 27.28 19.20
C GLU A 55 27.21 27.59 19.02
N LYS A 56 26.84 28.60 18.23
CA LYS A 56 25.45 28.90 17.87
C LYS A 56 24.83 27.86 16.95
N THR A 57 25.60 27.22 16.08
CA THR A 57 25.11 26.10 15.24
C THR A 57 24.98 24.79 16.00
N GLN A 58 25.70 24.64 17.09
CA GLN A 58 25.58 23.54 18.06
C GLN A 58 24.46 23.77 19.07
N ARG A 59 23.66 24.84 18.98
CA ARG A 59 22.51 25.03 19.87
C ARG A 59 21.62 23.81 19.80
N ILE A 60 21.70 23.02 20.85
CA ILE A 60 20.92 21.86 21.21
C ILE A 60 19.45 22.19 20.94
N ARG A 61 18.81 21.45 20.03
CA ARG A 61 17.36 21.52 19.84
C ARG A 61 16.73 21.05 21.15
N VAL A 62 16.17 21.98 21.91
CA VAL A 62 15.38 21.70 23.10
C VAL A 62 13.95 21.43 22.63
N ARG A 63 13.35 20.35 23.09
CA ARG A 63 11.92 20.08 22.89
C ARG A 63 11.09 21.16 23.57
N LYS A 64 9.83 21.34 23.16
CA LYS A 64 8.90 22.30 23.79
C LYS A 64 8.67 22.04 25.29
N ASP A 65 8.97 20.82 25.78
CA ASP A 65 8.90 20.39 27.17
C ASP A 65 10.18 20.67 27.98
N GLY A 66 11.16 21.33 27.40
CA GLY A 66 12.44 21.67 28.04
C GLY A 66 13.48 20.54 28.06
N THR A 67 13.16 19.34 27.53
CA THR A 67 14.12 18.25 27.47
C THR A 67 15.13 18.45 26.34
N ARG A 68 16.41 18.20 26.61
CA ARG A 68 17.49 18.24 25.61
C ARG A 68 17.39 17.01 24.72
N TYR A 69 17.56 17.18 23.42
CA TYR A 69 17.83 16.02 22.57
C TYR A 69 19.18 15.42 23.02
N PRO A 70 19.28 14.09 23.11
CA PRO A 70 20.56 13.48 23.42
C PRO A 70 21.60 13.92 22.40
N GLU A 71 22.80 14.26 22.89
CA GLU A 71 23.94 14.53 22.01
C GLU A 71 24.14 13.35 21.07
N PRO A 72 24.44 13.60 19.76
CA PRO A 72 24.79 12.52 18.87
C PRO A 72 26.00 11.80 19.46
N LEU A 73 25.83 10.55 19.88
CA LEU A 73 26.94 9.72 20.32
C LEU A 73 28.00 9.70 19.21
N PRO A 74 29.28 9.83 19.55
CA PRO A 74 30.34 9.71 18.55
C PRO A 74 30.18 8.38 17.84
N ILE A 75 30.14 8.41 16.49
CA ILE A 75 30.04 7.21 15.64
C ILE A 75 31.38 6.47 15.73
N ALA A 76 31.63 5.85 16.87
CA ALA A 76 32.87 5.11 17.16
C ALA A 76 32.69 3.59 17.07
N THR A 77 31.49 3.09 16.86
CA THR A 77 31.26 1.66 16.63
C THR A 77 31.31 1.36 15.14
N PRO A 78 32.10 0.37 14.71
CA PRO A 78 32.01 -0.10 13.34
C PRO A 78 30.56 -0.53 13.08
N GLY A 79 29.89 0.20 12.18
CA GLY A 79 28.47 -0.04 11.86
C GLY A 79 28.23 -1.52 11.55
N ARG A 80 27.10 -2.04 11.97
CA ARG A 80 26.68 -3.44 11.74
C ARG A 80 26.58 -3.73 10.25
N GLN A 81 26.59 -5.01 9.90
CA GLN A 81 26.40 -5.46 8.51
C GLN A 81 24.97 -5.19 8.04
N LEU A 82 24.81 -4.95 6.75
CA LEU A 82 23.49 -4.71 6.14
C LEU A 82 22.51 -5.86 6.41
N SER A 83 22.98 -7.11 6.34
CA SER A 83 22.16 -8.30 6.62
C SER A 83 21.59 -8.31 8.03
N GLU A 84 22.39 -7.91 9.03
CA GLU A 84 21.96 -7.85 10.43
C GLU A 84 20.89 -6.77 10.65
N GLU A 85 21.11 -5.58 10.08
CA GLU A 85 20.16 -4.47 10.17
C GLU A 85 18.83 -4.79 9.47
N ILE A 86 18.89 -5.46 8.31
CA ILE A 86 17.69 -5.94 7.60
C ILE A 86 16.94 -6.97 8.46
N ALA A 87 17.64 -7.93 9.05
CA ALA A 87 17.02 -8.97 9.87
C ALA A 87 16.32 -8.36 11.10
N ASP A 88 16.96 -7.41 11.78
CA ASP A 88 16.41 -6.72 12.94
C ASP A 88 15.19 -5.86 12.56
N TYR A 89 15.27 -5.13 11.44
CA TYR A 89 14.16 -4.34 10.95
C TYR A 89 12.92 -5.19 10.62
N LEU A 90 13.10 -6.33 9.94
CA LEU A 90 12.01 -7.24 9.61
C LEU A 90 11.42 -7.91 10.88
N ARG A 91 12.26 -8.21 11.88
CA ARG A 91 11.79 -8.68 13.20
C ARG A 91 10.96 -7.63 13.93
N ASP A 92 11.40 -6.35 13.90
CA ASP A 92 10.63 -5.25 14.47
C ASP A 92 9.27 -5.08 13.76
N MET A 93 9.25 -5.13 12.44
CA MET A 93 7.99 -5.10 11.68
C MET A 93 7.03 -6.22 12.11
N THR A 94 7.55 -7.41 12.40
CA THR A 94 6.77 -8.56 12.90
C THR A 94 6.25 -8.31 14.32
N ARG A 95 7.09 -7.81 15.23
CA ARG A 95 6.69 -7.43 16.61
C ARG A 95 5.60 -6.37 16.63
N ARG A 96 5.64 -5.43 15.68
CA ARG A 96 4.62 -4.38 15.50
C ARG A 96 3.35 -4.89 14.81
N ASN A 97 3.21 -6.19 14.59
CA ASN A 97 2.08 -6.83 13.93
C ASN A 97 1.73 -6.24 12.55
N LEU A 98 2.74 -5.81 11.78
CA LEU A 98 2.52 -5.36 10.43
C LEU A 98 2.03 -6.51 9.54
N ARG A 99 1.30 -6.19 8.48
CA ARG A 99 0.74 -7.21 7.58
C ARG A 99 1.87 -8.02 6.93
N PRO A 100 1.79 -9.37 6.90
CA PRO A 100 2.83 -10.20 6.31
C PRO A 100 3.21 -9.79 4.90
N ARG A 101 2.22 -9.45 4.08
CA ARG A 101 2.48 -8.99 2.71
C ARG A 101 3.32 -7.71 2.67
N THR A 102 3.16 -6.82 3.64
CA THR A 102 4.01 -5.62 3.76
C THR A 102 5.42 -6.01 4.14
N ILE A 103 5.58 -6.93 5.09
CA ILE A 103 6.88 -7.45 5.52
C ILE A 103 7.58 -8.14 4.34
N GLU A 104 6.90 -9.02 3.62
CA GLU A 104 7.42 -9.70 2.43
C GLU A 104 7.83 -8.73 1.31
N ALA A 105 7.03 -7.71 1.06
CA ALA A 105 7.34 -6.70 0.05
C ALA A 105 8.54 -5.84 0.46
N THR A 106 8.65 -5.50 1.75
CA THR A 106 9.81 -4.82 2.31
C THR A 106 11.05 -5.70 2.23
N ALA A 107 10.95 -6.98 2.62
CA ALA A 107 12.05 -7.94 2.55
C ALA A 107 12.58 -8.10 1.12
N ARG A 108 11.68 -8.15 0.12
CA ARG A 108 12.08 -8.19 -1.30
C ARG A 108 12.86 -6.95 -1.71
N THR A 109 12.42 -5.76 -1.30
CA THR A 109 13.12 -4.51 -1.62
C THR A 109 14.49 -4.45 -0.96
N LEU A 110 14.57 -4.81 0.32
CA LEU A 110 15.85 -4.84 1.06
C LEU A 110 16.78 -5.95 0.55
N GLY A 111 16.23 -7.06 0.07
CA GLY A 111 17.00 -8.10 -0.62
C GLY A 111 17.64 -7.63 -1.93
N LEU A 112 16.94 -6.78 -2.71
CA LEU A 112 17.51 -6.11 -3.88
C LEU A 112 18.62 -5.14 -3.49
N LEU A 113 18.44 -4.38 -2.41
CA LEU A 113 19.49 -3.51 -1.87
C LEU A 113 20.74 -4.31 -1.47
N GLN A 114 20.56 -5.41 -0.75
CA GLN A 114 21.64 -6.29 -0.35
C GLN A 114 22.34 -6.93 -1.55
N ARG A 115 21.60 -7.27 -2.61
CA ARG A 115 22.17 -7.78 -3.86
C ARG A 115 23.08 -6.74 -4.54
N VAL A 116 22.71 -5.47 -4.50
CA VAL A 116 23.51 -4.36 -5.08
C VAL A 116 24.73 -4.03 -4.26
N CYS A 117 24.58 -3.96 -2.94
CA CYS A 117 25.62 -3.52 -2.03
C CYS A 117 26.57 -4.65 -1.62
N GLY A 118 26.14 -5.93 -1.71
CA GLY A 118 26.73 -7.00 -0.94
C GLY A 118 26.40 -6.85 0.56
N ASP A 119 27.02 -7.66 1.38
CA ASP A 119 26.87 -7.58 2.84
C ASP A 119 27.95 -6.66 3.44
N ILE A 120 27.86 -5.37 3.15
CA ILE A 120 28.76 -4.34 3.66
C ILE A 120 28.22 -3.69 4.92
N ARG A 121 29.09 -2.96 5.65
CA ARG A 121 28.66 -2.18 6.80
C ARG A 121 27.70 -1.09 6.37
N ILE A 122 26.61 -0.91 7.14
CA ILE A 122 25.56 0.06 6.84
C ILE A 122 26.08 1.49 6.66
N SER A 123 27.12 1.87 7.37
CA SER A 123 27.78 3.18 7.27
C SER A 123 28.49 3.43 5.93
N ARG A 124 28.73 2.40 5.13
CA ARG A 124 29.35 2.51 3.81
C ARG A 124 28.35 2.67 2.68
N ILE A 125 27.05 2.53 2.96
CA ILE A 125 26.01 2.66 1.94
C ILE A 125 25.74 4.15 1.70
N ASP A 126 25.93 4.57 0.46
CA ASP A 126 25.72 5.95 0.01
C ASP A 126 24.66 6.02 -1.11
N HIS A 127 24.42 7.23 -1.63
CA HIS A 127 23.49 7.49 -2.71
C HIS A 127 23.86 6.78 -4.03
N LYS A 128 25.14 6.44 -4.26
CA LYS A 128 25.57 5.74 -5.49
C LYS A 128 25.05 4.30 -5.51
N HIS A 129 25.03 3.65 -4.33
CA HIS A 129 24.39 2.34 -4.19
C HIS A 129 22.89 2.39 -4.47
N ILE A 130 22.24 3.49 -4.10
CA ILE A 130 20.81 3.69 -4.39
C ILE A 130 20.57 3.91 -5.88
N TYR A 131 21.41 4.69 -6.58
CA TYR A 131 21.32 4.83 -8.05
C TYR A 131 21.46 3.46 -8.74
N ARG A 132 22.45 2.66 -8.34
CA ARG A 132 22.63 1.32 -8.89
C ARG A 132 21.44 0.39 -8.58
N LEU A 133 20.83 0.52 -7.41
CA LEU A 133 19.59 -0.18 -7.08
C LEU A 133 18.44 0.23 -8.02
N TRP A 134 18.30 1.53 -8.33
CA TRP A 134 17.30 2.00 -9.28
C TRP A 134 17.54 1.45 -10.69
N ASP A 135 18.79 1.37 -11.12
CA ASP A 135 19.14 0.77 -12.41
C ASP A 135 18.77 -0.73 -12.45
N LEU A 136 19.07 -1.47 -11.36
CA LEU A 136 18.64 -2.86 -11.25
C LEU A 136 17.10 -2.98 -11.31
N ILE A 137 16.37 -2.18 -10.56
CA ILE A 137 14.89 -2.22 -10.55
C ILE A 137 14.34 -1.84 -11.93
N ARG A 138 14.99 -0.90 -12.63
CA ARG A 138 14.58 -0.43 -13.96
C ARG A 138 14.76 -1.51 -15.03
N TRP A 139 15.86 -2.25 -14.96
CA TRP A 139 16.30 -3.13 -16.04
C TRP A 139 16.23 -4.62 -15.72
N ALA A 140 15.90 -5.02 -14.48
CA ALA A 140 15.83 -6.44 -14.14
C ALA A 140 14.87 -7.20 -15.08
N PRO A 141 15.33 -8.27 -15.75
CA PRO A 141 14.48 -9.08 -16.60
C PRO A 141 13.32 -9.72 -15.82
N PRO A 142 12.18 -10.00 -16.47
CA PRO A 142 11.12 -10.80 -15.86
C PRO A 142 11.68 -12.13 -15.36
N GLY A 143 11.33 -12.50 -14.14
CA GLY A 143 11.85 -13.73 -13.53
C GLY A 143 13.18 -13.60 -12.78
N ALA A 144 13.86 -12.45 -12.77
CA ALA A 144 15.15 -12.24 -12.09
C ALA A 144 15.17 -12.66 -10.61
N ALA A 145 14.00 -12.71 -9.94
CA ALA A 145 13.85 -13.16 -8.57
C ALA A 145 13.48 -14.66 -8.42
N SER A 146 13.10 -15.35 -9.49
CA SER A 146 12.59 -16.74 -9.45
C SER A 146 13.40 -17.72 -10.27
N ASP A 147 13.94 -17.29 -11.40
CA ASP A 147 14.76 -18.09 -12.29
C ASP A 147 16.14 -18.34 -11.70
N ALA A 148 16.63 -19.60 -11.78
CA ALA A 148 17.89 -19.99 -11.17
C ALA A 148 19.10 -19.37 -11.90
N GLU A 149 19.05 -19.33 -13.23
CA GLU A 149 20.10 -18.71 -14.06
C GLU A 149 20.22 -17.23 -13.77
N LEU A 150 19.09 -16.50 -13.82
CA LEU A 150 19.06 -15.05 -13.57
C LEU A 150 19.47 -14.68 -12.13
N LYS A 151 19.24 -15.55 -11.16
CA LYS A 151 19.71 -15.36 -9.78
C LYS A 151 21.22 -15.43 -9.64
N SER A 152 21.90 -16.25 -10.44
CA SER A 152 23.35 -16.42 -10.41
C SER A 152 24.11 -15.28 -11.09
N LEU A 153 23.44 -14.49 -11.94
CA LEU A 153 24.06 -13.36 -12.64
C LEU A 153 24.44 -12.22 -11.68
N SER A 154 25.49 -11.49 -12.04
CA SER A 154 25.83 -10.23 -11.38
C SER A 154 24.75 -9.16 -11.59
N VAL A 155 24.78 -8.10 -10.81
CA VAL A 155 23.86 -6.95 -10.97
C VAL A 155 24.05 -6.31 -12.35
N GLU A 156 25.29 -6.17 -12.78
CA GLU A 156 25.68 -5.62 -14.07
C GLU A 156 25.14 -6.44 -15.24
N ASP A 157 25.34 -7.77 -15.19
CA ASP A 157 24.85 -8.66 -16.24
C ASP A 157 23.34 -8.65 -16.35
N LEU A 158 22.62 -8.54 -15.22
CA LEU A 158 21.16 -8.39 -15.22
C LEU A 158 20.73 -7.08 -15.88
N ILE A 159 21.42 -5.99 -15.59
CA ILE A 159 21.11 -4.67 -16.18
C ILE A 159 21.38 -4.73 -17.70
N VAL A 160 22.53 -5.23 -18.11
CA VAL A 160 22.90 -5.38 -19.54
C VAL A 160 21.90 -6.27 -20.28
N ARG A 161 21.55 -7.43 -19.69
CA ARG A 161 20.55 -8.35 -20.28
C ARG A 161 19.19 -7.70 -20.41
N GLY A 162 18.75 -6.93 -19.40
CA GLY A 162 17.48 -6.22 -19.43
C GLY A 162 17.45 -5.10 -20.46
N GLN A 163 18.55 -4.38 -20.63
CA GLN A 163 18.72 -3.37 -21.67
C GLN A 163 18.66 -3.99 -23.08
N ALA A 164 19.36 -5.11 -23.27
CA ALA A 164 19.38 -5.83 -24.55
C ALA A 164 17.98 -6.27 -25.00
N ILE A 165 17.15 -6.77 -24.08
CA ILE A 165 15.76 -7.18 -24.37
C ILE A 165 14.76 -6.03 -24.21
N LYS A 166 15.22 -4.80 -23.99
CA LYS A 166 14.39 -3.58 -23.83
C LYS A 166 13.24 -3.77 -22.85
N VAL A 167 13.54 -4.24 -21.63
CA VAL A 167 12.53 -4.45 -20.59
C VAL A 167 11.69 -3.20 -20.38
N GLU A 168 10.36 -3.36 -20.37
CA GLU A 168 9.45 -2.27 -20.03
C GLU A 168 9.75 -1.71 -18.63
N PRO A 169 9.71 -0.38 -18.45
CA PRO A 169 9.91 0.22 -17.14
C PRO A 169 8.83 -0.26 -16.16
N PRO A 170 9.20 -0.48 -14.89
CA PRO A 170 8.21 -0.76 -13.88
C PRO A 170 7.26 0.43 -13.70
N ALA A 171 6.00 0.15 -13.41
CA ALA A 171 5.01 1.20 -13.17
C ALA A 171 5.50 2.19 -12.08
N PRO A 172 5.23 3.51 -12.23
CA PRO A 172 5.63 4.53 -11.24
C PRO A 172 5.23 4.19 -9.81
N ALA A 173 4.04 3.60 -9.62
CA ALA A 173 3.58 3.14 -8.31
C ALA A 173 4.46 2.03 -7.70
N THR A 174 5.12 1.21 -8.53
CA THR A 174 6.08 0.19 -8.07
C THR A 174 7.38 0.84 -7.59
N LEU A 175 7.89 1.82 -8.33
CA LEU A 175 9.07 2.59 -7.93
C LEU A 175 8.82 3.33 -6.61
N GLU A 176 7.66 3.98 -6.49
CA GLU A 176 7.26 4.66 -5.26
C GLU A 176 7.14 3.70 -4.07
N LEU A 177 6.67 2.47 -4.28
CA LEU A 177 6.62 1.46 -3.23
C LEU A 177 8.01 1.09 -2.73
N HIS A 178 8.97 0.83 -3.64
CA HIS A 178 10.37 0.59 -3.28
C HIS A 178 10.97 1.77 -2.53
N ARG A 179 10.76 2.99 -3.04
CA ARG A 179 11.22 4.22 -2.40
C ARG A 179 10.72 4.32 -0.95
N ARG A 180 9.43 4.12 -0.72
CA ARG A 180 8.83 4.20 0.62
C ARG A 180 9.43 3.20 1.60
N PHE A 181 9.71 1.98 1.16
CA PHE A 181 10.34 0.97 2.01
C PHE A 181 11.78 1.34 2.36
N LEU A 182 12.56 1.84 1.40
CA LEU A 182 13.93 2.28 1.62
C LEU A 182 13.98 3.51 2.54
N VAL A 183 13.13 4.51 2.31
CA VAL A 183 13.04 5.71 3.16
C VAL A 183 12.68 5.32 4.60
N ALA A 184 11.75 4.37 4.79
CA ALA A 184 11.36 3.90 6.12
C ALA A 184 12.51 3.14 6.81
N PHE A 185 13.20 2.25 6.10
CA PHE A 185 14.33 1.49 6.62
C PHE A 185 15.49 2.42 7.05
N PHE A 186 16.02 3.23 6.13
CA PHE A 186 17.12 4.15 6.45
C PHE A 186 16.70 5.23 7.46
N GLY A 187 15.45 5.68 7.44
CA GLY A 187 14.92 6.59 8.46
C GLY A 187 14.92 5.99 9.86
N THR A 188 14.74 4.67 10.00
CA THR A 188 14.87 3.96 11.28
C THR A 188 16.32 3.95 11.74
N LEU A 189 17.28 3.70 10.84
CA LEU A 189 18.70 3.67 11.14
C LEU A 189 19.23 5.05 11.54
N VAL A 190 18.77 6.13 10.89
CA VAL A 190 19.09 7.49 11.30
C VAL A 190 18.56 7.82 12.68
N LYS A 191 17.31 7.41 12.97
CA LYS A 191 16.72 7.59 14.33
C LYS A 191 17.45 6.79 15.40
N ALA A 192 17.94 5.62 15.07
CA ALA A 192 18.75 4.76 15.95
C ALA A 192 20.22 5.23 16.02
N GLN A 193 20.60 6.31 15.32
CA GLN A 193 21.96 6.82 15.24
C GLN A 193 22.99 5.82 14.66
N ALA A 194 22.53 4.80 13.96
CA ALA A 194 23.38 3.82 13.28
C ALA A 194 24.09 4.43 12.05
N ILE A 195 23.45 5.43 11.41
CA ILE A 195 24.02 6.24 10.34
C ILE A 195 23.70 7.73 10.55
N PRO A 196 24.58 8.66 10.18
CA PRO A 196 24.34 10.09 10.41
C PRO A 196 23.30 10.69 9.46
N VAL A 197 23.27 10.22 8.21
CA VAL A 197 22.41 10.73 7.14
C VAL A 197 21.88 9.57 6.32
N SER A 198 20.64 9.67 5.88
CA SER A 198 20.03 8.66 5.02
C SER A 198 20.58 8.75 3.59
N PRO A 199 21.03 7.64 2.97
CA PRO A 199 21.40 7.62 1.56
C PRO A 199 20.20 7.89 0.64
N MET A 200 18.99 7.84 1.18
CA MET A 200 17.74 8.17 0.47
C MET A 200 17.42 9.67 0.46
N GLU A 201 18.25 10.53 1.07
CA GLU A 201 17.99 11.97 1.13
C GLU A 201 17.75 12.62 -0.26
N PRO A 202 18.55 12.31 -1.31
CA PRO A 202 18.30 12.83 -2.66
C PRO A 202 17.02 12.31 -3.30
N PHE A 203 16.43 11.22 -2.77
CA PHE A 203 15.27 10.52 -3.33
C PHE A 203 14.03 10.67 -2.46
N ARG A 204 13.99 11.64 -1.55
CA ARG A 204 12.86 11.80 -0.61
C ARG A 204 11.55 12.12 -1.30
N GLU A 205 11.60 12.85 -2.40
CA GLU A 205 10.44 13.26 -3.15
C GLU A 205 10.55 12.81 -4.61
N ILE A 206 9.62 11.97 -5.03
CA ILE A 206 9.33 11.82 -6.46
C ILE A 206 8.26 12.88 -6.75
N LYS A 207 8.55 13.79 -7.72
CA LYS A 207 7.56 14.78 -8.15
C LYS A 207 6.27 14.05 -8.52
N LYS A 208 5.16 14.50 -7.95
CA LYS A 208 3.83 13.91 -8.20
C LYS A 208 3.48 13.86 -9.69
N ASP A 209 3.97 14.80 -10.46
CA ASP A 209 3.76 14.89 -11.91
C ASP A 209 4.31 13.67 -12.67
N LEU A 210 5.37 13.02 -12.14
CA LEU A 210 5.91 11.77 -12.70
C LEU A 210 5.05 10.54 -12.34
N LEU A 211 4.16 10.67 -11.36
CA LEU A 211 3.26 9.60 -10.92
C LEU A 211 1.89 9.66 -11.62
N GLN A 212 1.56 10.78 -12.23
CA GLN A 212 0.35 10.95 -13.04
C GLN A 212 0.64 10.49 -14.46
N ASP A 213 0.51 9.18 -14.67
CA ASP A 213 0.44 8.61 -16.00
C ASP A 213 -0.96 8.90 -16.54
N SER A 214 -1.08 9.99 -17.31
CA SER A 214 -2.31 10.41 -18.00
C SER A 214 -2.80 9.39 -19.04
N SER A 215 -1.98 8.37 -19.32
CA SER A 215 -2.31 7.29 -20.28
C SER A 215 -3.02 6.10 -19.61
N LYS A 216 -3.21 6.10 -18.27
CA LYS A 216 -3.95 5.01 -17.62
C LYS A 216 -5.43 5.14 -17.94
N PRO A 217 -6.04 4.10 -18.53
CA PRO A 217 -7.48 4.10 -18.72
C PRO A 217 -8.18 4.27 -17.37
N ASP A 218 -9.29 4.99 -17.37
CA ASP A 218 -10.15 5.09 -16.21
C ASP A 218 -10.43 3.71 -15.65
N ARG A 219 -10.29 3.55 -14.35
CA ARG A 219 -10.47 2.26 -13.67
C ARG A 219 -11.95 1.97 -13.37
N LEU A 220 -12.86 2.68 -13.99
CA LEU A 220 -14.30 2.47 -13.92
C LEU A 220 -14.79 1.76 -15.20
N PHE A 221 -15.96 1.14 -15.13
CA PHE A 221 -16.63 0.61 -16.31
C PHE A 221 -17.59 1.64 -16.87
N SER A 222 -17.59 1.83 -18.20
CA SER A 222 -18.63 2.57 -18.90
C SER A 222 -19.94 1.76 -18.96
N ASP A 223 -21.02 2.41 -19.37
CA ASP A 223 -22.32 1.75 -19.55
C ASP A 223 -22.24 0.65 -20.62
N GLU A 224 -21.56 0.87 -21.74
CA GLU A 224 -21.35 -0.12 -22.79
C GLU A 224 -20.49 -1.29 -22.29
N GLU A 225 -19.51 -1.01 -21.47
CA GLU A 225 -18.67 -2.04 -20.85
C GLU A 225 -19.47 -2.88 -19.87
N LEU A 226 -20.32 -2.26 -19.04
CA LEU A 226 -21.21 -2.95 -18.13
C LEU A 226 -22.23 -3.80 -18.89
N GLN A 227 -22.85 -3.27 -19.94
CA GLN A 227 -23.74 -4.03 -20.82
C GLN A 227 -23.04 -5.25 -21.40
N ARG A 228 -21.80 -5.09 -21.94
CA ARG A 228 -21.02 -6.22 -22.49
C ARG A 228 -20.66 -7.27 -21.43
N ILE A 229 -20.33 -6.84 -20.19
CA ILE A 229 -20.03 -7.77 -19.07
C ILE A 229 -21.26 -8.58 -18.68
N PHE A 230 -22.44 -7.94 -18.57
CA PHE A 230 -23.66 -8.56 -18.09
C PHE A 230 -24.61 -9.03 -19.20
N ASP A 231 -24.20 -8.89 -20.48
CA ASP A 231 -24.94 -9.44 -21.60
C ASP A 231 -25.24 -10.93 -21.34
N PRO A 232 -26.51 -11.36 -21.42
CA PRO A 232 -26.89 -12.75 -21.15
C PRO A 232 -26.10 -13.79 -21.95
N SER A 233 -25.72 -13.45 -23.22
CA SER A 233 -24.94 -14.34 -24.09
C SER A 233 -23.50 -14.54 -23.59
N ASN A 234 -22.94 -13.57 -22.91
CA ASN A 234 -21.59 -13.62 -22.36
C ASN A 234 -21.62 -14.12 -20.89
N PHE A 235 -22.47 -13.49 -20.08
CA PHE A 235 -22.45 -13.66 -18.63
C PHE A 235 -22.99 -15.03 -18.21
N ILE A 236 -24.14 -15.45 -18.72
CA ILE A 236 -24.79 -16.70 -18.26
C ILE A 236 -23.91 -17.93 -18.52
N PRO A 237 -23.31 -18.17 -19.71
CA PRO A 237 -22.44 -19.32 -19.94
C PRO A 237 -21.24 -19.37 -18.99
N TRP A 238 -20.68 -18.22 -18.62
CA TRP A 238 -19.57 -18.12 -17.69
C TRP A 238 -20.02 -18.26 -16.24
N ALA A 239 -21.10 -17.58 -15.85
CA ALA A 239 -21.56 -17.45 -14.47
C ALA A 239 -22.25 -18.72 -13.95
N LYS A 240 -23.02 -19.43 -14.80
CA LYS A 240 -23.76 -20.65 -14.41
C LYS A 240 -22.88 -21.81 -13.90
N LYS A 241 -21.56 -21.70 -14.04
CA LYS A 241 -20.64 -22.74 -13.56
C LYS A 241 -20.51 -22.76 -12.05
N TRP A 242 -20.58 -21.59 -11.39
CA TRP A 242 -20.33 -21.45 -9.96
C TRP A 242 -21.11 -20.30 -9.32
N PRO A 243 -21.64 -20.44 -8.09
CA PRO A 243 -22.35 -19.36 -7.39
C PRO A 243 -21.57 -18.06 -7.27
N HIS A 244 -20.26 -18.13 -7.00
CA HIS A 244 -19.41 -16.95 -6.88
C HIS A 244 -19.17 -16.23 -8.20
N ARG A 245 -19.29 -16.89 -9.35
CA ARG A 245 -19.24 -16.22 -10.66
C ARG A 245 -20.54 -15.48 -10.95
N TRP A 246 -21.67 -16.03 -10.52
CA TRP A 246 -22.97 -15.39 -10.68
C TRP A 246 -23.11 -14.17 -9.79
N TRP A 247 -22.98 -14.36 -8.49
CA TRP A 247 -23.26 -13.31 -7.53
C TRP A 247 -22.08 -12.39 -7.22
N GLY A 248 -20.85 -12.83 -7.41
CA GLY A 248 -19.66 -12.02 -7.11
C GLY A 248 -19.65 -10.70 -7.85
N PRO A 249 -19.73 -10.68 -9.20
CA PRO A 249 -19.78 -9.44 -9.99
C PRO A 249 -21.03 -8.60 -9.69
N ILE A 250 -22.20 -9.20 -9.54
CA ILE A 250 -23.45 -8.50 -9.21
C ILE A 250 -23.32 -7.77 -7.87
N LEU A 251 -22.85 -8.45 -6.83
CA LEU A 251 -22.61 -7.82 -5.53
C LEU A 251 -21.52 -6.75 -5.60
N GLY A 252 -20.46 -6.98 -6.40
CA GLY A 252 -19.42 -5.97 -6.65
C GLY A 252 -19.98 -4.70 -7.26
N LEU A 253 -20.83 -4.84 -8.28
CA LEU A 253 -21.49 -3.74 -8.99
C LEU A 253 -22.36 -2.89 -8.06
N TYR A 254 -23.25 -3.52 -7.29
CA TYR A 254 -24.25 -2.80 -6.49
C TYR A 254 -23.83 -2.43 -5.08
N THR A 255 -22.69 -2.90 -4.59
CA THR A 255 -22.20 -2.55 -3.24
C THR A 255 -20.88 -1.82 -3.24
N GLY A 256 -20.14 -1.85 -4.35
CA GLY A 256 -18.75 -1.38 -4.39
C GLY A 256 -17.84 -2.12 -3.41
N ALA A 257 -18.23 -3.29 -2.92
CA ALA A 257 -17.43 -4.08 -2.01
C ALA A 257 -16.15 -4.60 -2.70
N ARG A 258 -15.06 -4.70 -1.95
CA ARG A 258 -13.82 -5.27 -2.49
C ARG A 258 -14.01 -6.75 -2.76
N VAL A 259 -13.34 -7.27 -3.78
CA VAL A 259 -13.41 -8.70 -4.11
C VAL A 259 -13.16 -9.61 -2.90
N GLY A 260 -12.26 -9.22 -2.00
CA GLY A 260 -12.01 -9.94 -0.75
C GLY A 260 -13.17 -9.90 0.23
N GLU A 261 -13.89 -8.78 0.28
CA GLU A 261 -15.08 -8.61 1.12
C GLU A 261 -16.22 -9.50 0.59
N VAL A 262 -16.43 -9.51 -0.72
CA VAL A 262 -17.45 -10.37 -1.36
C VAL A 262 -17.12 -11.85 -1.22
N ALA A 263 -15.88 -12.23 -1.53
CA ALA A 263 -15.46 -13.64 -1.56
C ALA A 263 -15.53 -14.35 -0.19
N GLN A 264 -15.42 -13.60 0.89
CA GLN A 264 -15.42 -14.13 2.26
C GLN A 264 -16.76 -14.02 2.98
N LEU A 265 -17.82 -13.58 2.28
CA LEU A 265 -19.16 -13.49 2.86
C LEU A 265 -19.65 -14.85 3.37
N LYS A 266 -20.27 -14.81 4.54
CA LYS A 266 -20.97 -15.94 5.15
C LYS A 266 -22.49 -15.78 4.96
N VAL A 267 -23.21 -16.86 5.04
CA VAL A 267 -24.70 -16.85 5.05
C VAL A 267 -25.21 -15.94 6.17
N ALA A 268 -24.57 -15.98 7.34
CA ALA A 268 -24.91 -15.15 8.50
C ALA A 268 -24.55 -13.65 8.33
N ASP A 269 -23.83 -13.27 7.27
CA ASP A 269 -23.55 -11.87 6.95
C ASP A 269 -24.67 -11.21 6.15
N ILE A 270 -25.63 -12.01 5.65
CA ILE A 270 -26.84 -11.50 5.02
C ILE A 270 -27.91 -11.41 6.12
N ILE A 271 -28.21 -10.19 6.49
CA ILE A 271 -29.06 -9.87 7.64
C ILE A 271 -30.25 -9.02 7.21
N GLN A 272 -31.31 -9.08 7.98
CA GLN A 272 -32.44 -8.17 7.85
C GLN A 272 -32.39 -7.14 8.99
N GLU A 273 -32.19 -5.88 8.64
CA GLU A 273 -32.32 -4.75 9.58
C GLU A 273 -33.64 -4.04 9.29
N ARG A 274 -34.63 -4.18 10.21
CA ARG A 274 -36.01 -3.76 9.98
C ARG A 274 -36.58 -4.45 8.73
N GLU A 275 -37.01 -3.70 7.74
CA GLU A 275 -37.55 -4.22 6.48
C GLU A 275 -36.53 -4.33 5.35
N MET A 276 -35.27 -3.94 5.61
CA MET A 276 -34.21 -3.94 4.59
C MET A 276 -33.31 -5.15 4.71
N TRP A 277 -33.12 -5.86 3.61
CA TRP A 277 -32.07 -6.85 3.50
C TRP A 277 -30.73 -6.17 3.30
N CYS A 278 -29.72 -6.62 4.04
CA CYS A 278 -28.42 -5.97 4.11
C CYS A 278 -27.28 -6.99 4.06
N ILE A 279 -26.12 -6.54 3.59
CA ILE A 279 -24.85 -7.26 3.73
C ILE A 279 -24.04 -6.63 4.85
N SER A 280 -23.66 -7.43 5.85
CA SER A 280 -22.81 -7.03 6.97
C SER A 280 -21.35 -7.38 6.69
N ILE A 281 -20.54 -6.38 6.35
CA ILE A 281 -19.09 -6.52 6.19
C ILE A 281 -18.43 -6.27 7.53
N ARG A 282 -17.96 -7.33 8.19
CA ARG A 282 -17.43 -7.29 9.56
C ARG A 282 -16.14 -8.11 9.71
N LYS A 283 -15.39 -7.86 10.77
CA LYS A 283 -14.26 -8.68 11.17
C LYS A 283 -14.78 -9.83 12.03
N THR A 284 -14.98 -11.00 11.46
CA THR A 284 -15.34 -12.20 12.21
C THR A 284 -14.18 -13.17 12.27
N ILE A 285 -14.19 -14.02 13.30
CA ILE A 285 -13.30 -15.18 13.35
C ILE A 285 -13.82 -16.19 12.33
N ASP A 286 -12.90 -16.77 11.58
CA ASP A 286 -13.23 -17.79 10.61
C ASP A 286 -13.25 -19.15 11.34
N GLU A 287 -14.42 -19.56 11.78
CA GLU A 287 -14.62 -20.82 12.51
C GLU A 287 -14.23 -22.04 11.68
N ASP A 288 -14.35 -21.94 10.35
CA ASP A 288 -13.94 -23.01 9.43
C ASP A 288 -12.45 -23.31 9.49
N LEU A 289 -11.66 -22.36 9.98
CA LEU A 289 -10.21 -22.49 10.16
C LEU A 289 -9.82 -22.65 11.63
N ALA A 290 -10.79 -22.69 12.55
CA ALA A 290 -10.54 -22.85 13.97
C ALA A 290 -9.81 -24.18 14.24
N GLY A 291 -8.76 -24.12 15.04
CA GLY A 291 -7.94 -25.29 15.40
C GLY A 291 -6.81 -25.63 14.42
N LYS A 292 -6.68 -24.97 13.28
CA LYS A 292 -5.49 -25.12 12.41
C LYS A 292 -4.37 -24.21 12.91
N VAL A 293 -3.25 -24.79 13.35
CA VAL A 293 -2.09 -24.07 13.84
C VAL A 293 -1.55 -23.10 12.78
N GLY A 294 -1.23 -21.88 13.18
CA GLY A 294 -0.68 -20.85 12.28
C GLY A 294 -1.71 -20.15 11.37
N THR A 295 -2.97 -20.55 11.43
CA THR A 295 -4.00 -19.93 10.60
C THR A 295 -4.47 -18.60 11.17
N ARG A 296 -4.49 -17.59 10.34
CA ARG A 296 -5.17 -16.32 10.65
C ARG A 296 -6.66 -16.51 10.43
N SER A 297 -7.33 -16.99 11.45
CA SER A 297 -8.77 -17.27 11.44
C SER A 297 -9.67 -16.04 11.36
N ARG A 298 -9.14 -14.90 10.90
CA ARG A 298 -9.90 -13.64 10.82
C ARG A 298 -10.14 -13.23 9.38
N GLN A 299 -11.36 -12.82 9.08
CA GLN A 299 -11.63 -12.11 7.83
C GLN A 299 -10.70 -10.91 7.70
N SER A 300 -9.97 -10.84 6.58
CA SER A 300 -9.00 -9.79 6.34
C SER A 300 -9.67 -8.54 5.77
N LEU A 301 -9.93 -7.54 6.61
CA LEU A 301 -10.37 -6.22 6.17
C LEU A 301 -9.20 -5.23 6.12
N LYS A 302 -9.22 -4.30 5.15
CA LYS A 302 -8.12 -3.36 4.93
C LYS A 302 -7.99 -2.28 6.01
N GLY A 303 -9.01 -2.08 6.85
CA GLY A 303 -9.04 -1.10 7.95
C GLY A 303 -10.40 -1.12 8.65
N ASP A 304 -10.54 -0.34 9.70
CA ASP A 304 -11.78 -0.27 10.48
C ASP A 304 -12.93 0.39 9.70
N SER A 305 -12.61 1.32 8.78
CA SER A 305 -13.58 1.90 7.85
C SER A 305 -14.23 0.88 6.90
N ALA A 306 -13.63 -0.31 6.76
CA ALA A 306 -14.19 -1.38 5.95
C ALA A 306 -15.39 -2.07 6.64
N VAL A 307 -15.48 -1.99 7.99
CA VAL A 307 -16.61 -2.57 8.74
C VAL A 307 -17.84 -1.71 8.50
N ARG A 308 -18.84 -2.30 7.88
CA ARG A 308 -20.09 -1.61 7.54
C ARG A 308 -21.20 -2.59 7.20
N VAL A 309 -22.42 -2.10 7.25
CA VAL A 309 -23.61 -2.79 6.75
C VAL A 309 -24.14 -2.01 5.55
N ILE A 310 -24.46 -2.68 4.46
CA ILE A 310 -24.92 -2.08 3.21
C ILE A 310 -26.27 -2.68 2.85
N PRO A 311 -27.33 -1.88 2.62
CA PRO A 311 -28.59 -2.38 2.08
C PRO A 311 -28.37 -3.05 0.71
N LEU A 312 -29.09 -4.11 0.43
CA LEU A 312 -29.16 -4.70 -0.91
C LEU A 312 -30.03 -3.82 -1.81
N ALA A 313 -29.51 -3.42 -2.95
CA ALA A 313 -30.25 -2.67 -3.94
C ALA A 313 -31.39 -3.52 -4.52
N GLN A 314 -32.52 -2.88 -4.84
CA GLN A 314 -33.71 -3.58 -5.34
C GLN A 314 -33.43 -4.49 -6.56
N PRO A 315 -32.60 -4.07 -7.57
CA PRO A 315 -32.28 -4.95 -8.69
C PRO A 315 -31.61 -6.28 -8.29
N VAL A 316 -30.85 -6.29 -7.18
CA VAL A 316 -30.22 -7.52 -6.66
C VAL A 316 -31.28 -8.46 -6.06
N LEU A 317 -32.22 -7.88 -5.33
CA LEU A 317 -33.35 -8.65 -4.78
C LEU A 317 -34.23 -9.20 -5.91
N ASP A 318 -34.56 -8.35 -6.88
CA ASP A 318 -35.37 -8.73 -8.05
C ASP A 318 -34.67 -9.77 -8.92
N ALA A 319 -33.34 -9.82 -8.92
CA ALA A 319 -32.58 -10.88 -9.61
C ALA A 319 -32.65 -12.24 -8.89
N GLY A 320 -33.31 -12.35 -7.74
CA GLY A 320 -33.53 -13.61 -7.01
C GLY A 320 -32.43 -13.93 -5.99
N PHE A 321 -31.78 -12.89 -5.42
CA PHE A 321 -30.72 -13.12 -4.43
C PHE A 321 -31.23 -13.83 -3.16
N LEU A 322 -32.49 -13.61 -2.77
CA LEU A 322 -33.04 -14.26 -1.59
C LEU A 322 -33.29 -15.75 -1.83
N ASP A 323 -33.75 -16.17 -3.04
CA ASP A 323 -33.86 -17.57 -3.40
C ASP A 323 -32.50 -18.27 -3.34
N PHE A 324 -31.45 -17.61 -3.82
CA PHE A 324 -30.08 -18.11 -3.67
C PHE A 324 -29.66 -18.22 -2.20
N LEU A 325 -30.04 -17.27 -1.36
CA LEU A 325 -29.76 -17.33 0.07
C LEU A 325 -30.42 -18.52 0.73
N GLU A 326 -31.66 -18.84 0.37
CA GLU A 326 -32.38 -20.03 0.87
C GLU A 326 -31.71 -21.32 0.38
N ASP A 327 -31.29 -21.40 -0.86
CA ASP A 327 -30.48 -22.52 -1.36
C ASP A 327 -29.19 -22.72 -0.56
N MET A 328 -28.53 -21.63 -0.18
CA MET A 328 -27.30 -21.69 0.64
C MET A 328 -27.61 -22.11 2.08
N LYS A 329 -28.69 -21.63 2.68
CA LYS A 329 -29.14 -22.09 4.00
C LYS A 329 -29.45 -23.60 3.97
N ALA A 330 -30.13 -24.07 2.95
CA ALA A 330 -30.43 -25.50 2.76
C ALA A 330 -29.17 -26.36 2.53
N CYS A 331 -28.12 -25.77 1.91
CA CYS A 331 -26.83 -26.43 1.76
C CYS A 331 -26.12 -26.66 3.11
N GLY A 332 -26.36 -25.79 4.11
CA GLY A 332 -25.79 -25.87 5.46
C GLY A 332 -24.30 -25.48 5.56
N HIS A 333 -23.71 -24.91 4.52
CA HIS A 333 -22.33 -24.42 4.58
C HIS A 333 -22.31 -22.99 5.12
N PRO A 334 -21.39 -22.63 6.04
CA PRO A 334 -21.37 -21.30 6.65
C PRO A 334 -21.02 -20.19 5.66
N ARG A 335 -20.26 -20.49 4.59
CA ARG A 335 -19.87 -19.51 3.56
C ARG A 335 -20.92 -19.38 2.47
N LEU A 336 -21.11 -18.15 2.01
CA LEU A 336 -21.96 -17.86 0.85
C LEU A 336 -21.39 -18.46 -0.45
N PHE A 337 -20.06 -18.61 -0.53
CA PHE A 337 -19.34 -19.14 -1.69
C PHE A 337 -18.38 -20.28 -1.30
N PRO A 338 -18.89 -21.47 -1.01
CA PRO A 338 -18.11 -22.60 -0.46
C PRO A 338 -17.03 -23.13 -1.42
N HIS A 339 -17.12 -22.84 -2.71
CA HIS A 339 -16.16 -23.28 -3.72
C HIS A 339 -14.92 -22.36 -3.86
N LEU A 340 -14.84 -21.29 -3.08
CA LEU A 340 -13.67 -20.42 -3.07
C LEU A 340 -12.69 -20.93 -2.01
N SER A 341 -11.48 -21.33 -2.45
CA SER A 341 -10.44 -21.80 -1.54
C SER A 341 -9.80 -20.63 -0.79
N ALA A 342 -9.38 -20.89 0.43
CA ALA A 342 -8.63 -19.94 1.24
C ALA A 342 -7.24 -19.60 0.66
N GLY A 343 -6.75 -20.40 -0.28
CA GLY A 343 -5.38 -20.37 -0.75
C GLY A 343 -4.41 -20.98 0.27
N VAL A 344 -3.42 -21.71 -0.21
CA VAL A 344 -2.39 -22.33 0.63
C VAL A 344 -1.02 -21.80 0.23
N ASN A 345 -0.23 -21.42 1.21
CA ASN A 345 1.18 -21.11 1.00
C ASN A 345 1.92 -22.43 0.69
N LYS A 346 2.41 -22.59 -0.53
CA LYS A 346 3.07 -23.82 -0.97
C LYS A 346 4.33 -24.15 -0.16
N LYS A 347 4.96 -23.17 0.50
CA LYS A 347 6.19 -23.38 1.29
C LYS A 347 5.90 -23.81 2.72
N THR A 348 4.84 -23.28 3.35
CA THR A 348 4.52 -23.54 4.76
C THR A 348 3.35 -24.50 4.94
N GLY A 349 2.59 -24.80 3.89
CA GLY A 349 1.35 -25.58 3.98
C GLY A 349 0.20 -24.86 4.68
N GLU A 350 0.42 -23.62 5.14
CA GLU A 350 -0.58 -22.83 5.87
C GLU A 350 -1.54 -22.13 4.93
N THR A 351 -2.79 -22.00 5.35
CA THR A 351 -3.75 -21.18 4.61
C THR A 351 -3.48 -19.69 4.81
N ASN A 352 -3.60 -18.91 3.73
CA ASN A 352 -3.44 -17.45 3.77
C ASN A 352 -4.78 -16.70 3.92
N ALA A 353 -5.88 -17.42 4.11
CA ALA A 353 -7.25 -16.89 4.19
C ALA A 353 -7.65 -15.96 3.03
N ARG A 354 -7.10 -16.18 1.82
CA ARG A 354 -7.35 -15.34 0.63
C ARG A 354 -8.36 -15.99 -0.30
N TYR A 355 -9.62 -16.02 0.12
CA TYR A 355 -10.74 -16.57 -0.68
C TYR A 355 -10.98 -15.84 -2.01
N SER A 356 -10.51 -14.60 -2.13
CA SER A 356 -10.73 -13.79 -3.33
C SER A 356 -9.91 -14.18 -4.54
N GLN A 357 -8.85 -14.98 -4.40
CA GLN A 357 -7.93 -15.25 -5.52
C GLN A 357 -8.63 -16.01 -6.65
N GLY A 358 -9.46 -16.99 -6.32
CA GLY A 358 -10.25 -17.75 -7.30
C GLY A 358 -11.18 -16.85 -8.11
N LEU A 359 -12.02 -16.06 -7.41
CA LEU A 359 -12.96 -15.15 -8.06
C LEU A 359 -12.22 -14.08 -8.90
N LEU A 360 -11.15 -13.52 -8.38
CA LEU A 360 -10.36 -12.48 -9.05
C LEU A 360 -9.76 -13.01 -10.35
N ASN A 361 -9.12 -14.17 -10.33
CA ASN A 361 -8.51 -14.77 -11.51
C ASN A 361 -9.57 -15.14 -12.57
N GLN A 362 -10.67 -15.73 -12.14
CA GLN A 362 -11.74 -16.12 -13.03
C GLN A 362 -12.44 -14.92 -13.68
N PHE A 363 -12.66 -13.84 -12.93
CA PHE A 363 -13.25 -12.62 -13.48
C PHE A 363 -12.28 -11.89 -14.39
N SER A 364 -10.97 -11.84 -14.05
CA SER A 364 -9.94 -11.25 -14.94
C SER A 364 -9.81 -12.02 -16.25
N SER A 365 -9.92 -13.37 -16.22
CA SER A 365 -9.96 -14.17 -17.45
C SER A 365 -11.19 -13.84 -18.28
N TYR A 366 -12.35 -13.76 -17.66
CA TYR A 366 -13.61 -13.41 -18.32
C TYR A 366 -13.54 -12.04 -19.00
N LEU A 367 -13.02 -11.01 -18.33
CA LEU A 367 -12.81 -9.70 -18.92
C LEU A 367 -11.84 -9.74 -20.10
N LYS A 368 -10.76 -10.52 -19.98
CA LYS A 368 -9.82 -10.71 -21.09
C LYS A 368 -10.48 -11.35 -22.31
N ASP A 369 -11.33 -12.37 -22.11
CA ASP A 369 -12.05 -13.05 -23.17
C ASP A 369 -13.06 -12.10 -23.86
N LEU A 370 -13.57 -11.10 -23.14
CA LEU A 370 -14.39 -10.00 -23.66
C LEU A 370 -13.58 -8.85 -24.31
N GLY A 371 -12.25 -8.94 -24.38
CA GLY A 371 -11.39 -7.94 -24.99
C GLY A 371 -11.07 -6.72 -24.12
N PHE A 372 -11.25 -6.80 -22.80
CA PHE A 372 -10.88 -5.71 -21.91
C PHE A 372 -9.35 -5.58 -21.76
N PRO A 373 -8.82 -4.35 -21.63
CA PRO A 373 -7.40 -4.12 -21.47
C PRO A 373 -6.88 -4.65 -20.13
N LYS A 374 -5.58 -4.96 -20.09
CA LYS A 374 -4.90 -5.37 -18.87
C LYS A 374 -4.95 -4.26 -17.82
N GLY A 375 -5.31 -4.61 -16.60
CA GLY A 375 -5.35 -3.67 -15.47
C GLY A 375 -6.77 -3.27 -15.04
N VAL A 376 -7.76 -3.48 -15.89
CA VAL A 376 -9.18 -3.41 -15.51
C VAL A 376 -9.59 -4.72 -14.85
N GLY A 377 -10.34 -4.66 -13.77
CA GLY A 377 -10.73 -5.86 -13.03
C GLY A 377 -11.84 -5.58 -12.01
N PHE A 378 -12.07 -6.51 -11.10
CA PHE A 378 -13.17 -6.45 -10.13
C PHE A 378 -13.25 -5.12 -9.35
N HIS A 379 -12.11 -4.48 -9.12
CA HIS A 379 -12.09 -3.19 -8.39
C HIS A 379 -12.73 -2.03 -9.17
N ALA A 380 -12.85 -2.17 -10.48
CA ALA A 380 -13.52 -1.18 -11.33
C ALA A 380 -14.98 -0.97 -10.92
N PHE A 381 -15.72 -2.02 -10.51
CA PHE A 381 -17.08 -1.87 -9.98
C PHE A 381 -17.18 -0.85 -8.84
N ARG A 382 -16.19 -0.85 -7.95
CA ARG A 382 -16.14 0.09 -6.84
C ARG A 382 -15.87 1.53 -7.30
N HIS A 383 -15.04 1.71 -8.31
CA HIS A 383 -14.82 3.02 -8.92
C HIS A 383 -16.08 3.49 -9.64
N THR A 384 -16.75 2.60 -10.38
CA THR A 384 -17.99 2.89 -11.10
C THR A 384 -19.08 3.39 -10.15
N ILE A 385 -19.46 2.61 -9.12
CA ILE A 385 -20.51 3.04 -8.19
C ILE A 385 -20.13 4.32 -7.45
N ALA A 386 -18.87 4.49 -7.05
CA ALA A 386 -18.44 5.68 -6.33
C ALA A 386 -18.52 6.93 -7.20
N THR A 387 -18.12 6.82 -8.48
CA THR A 387 -18.16 7.91 -9.45
C THR A 387 -19.60 8.25 -9.84
N GLU A 388 -20.43 7.25 -10.12
CA GLU A 388 -21.84 7.46 -10.47
C GLU A 388 -22.63 8.12 -9.34
N LEU A 389 -22.46 7.67 -8.10
CA LEU A 389 -23.11 8.29 -6.96
C LEU A 389 -22.65 9.75 -6.76
N TYR A 390 -21.36 10.01 -6.97
CA TYR A 390 -20.82 11.37 -6.91
C TYR A 390 -21.45 12.29 -7.97
N HIS A 391 -21.59 11.81 -9.21
CA HIS A 391 -22.23 12.58 -10.30
C HIS A 391 -23.76 12.71 -10.15
N ARG A 392 -24.35 11.96 -9.23
CA ARG A 392 -25.77 12.10 -8.83
C ARG A 392 -25.92 12.89 -7.54
N ASP A 393 -24.95 13.76 -7.22
CA ASP A 393 -24.93 14.67 -6.07
C ASP A 393 -25.07 13.98 -4.71
N VAL A 394 -24.72 12.67 -4.62
CA VAL A 394 -24.67 11.99 -3.33
C VAL A 394 -23.43 12.47 -2.56
N PRO A 395 -23.59 12.95 -1.31
CA PRO A 395 -22.48 13.43 -0.51
C PRO A 395 -21.36 12.38 -0.36
N GLN A 396 -20.09 12.81 -0.45
CA GLN A 396 -18.94 11.90 -0.38
C GLN A 396 -18.93 11.05 0.90
N GLU A 397 -19.43 11.59 2.00
CA GLU A 397 -19.59 10.87 3.27
C GLU A 397 -20.58 9.70 3.14
N GLU A 398 -21.65 9.86 2.39
CA GLU A 398 -22.66 8.82 2.16
C GLU A 398 -22.13 7.77 1.17
N VAL A 399 -21.42 8.20 0.12
CA VAL A 399 -20.67 7.29 -0.78
C VAL A 399 -19.67 6.45 0.02
N ALA A 400 -18.97 7.06 0.97
CA ALA A 400 -18.01 6.35 1.82
C ALA A 400 -18.68 5.34 2.76
N LEU A 401 -19.92 5.58 3.23
CA LEU A 401 -20.68 4.62 4.03
C LEU A 401 -21.03 3.34 3.24
N ILE A 402 -21.25 3.46 1.93
CA ILE A 402 -21.52 2.31 1.05
C ILE A 402 -20.21 1.61 0.71
N THR A 403 -19.28 2.35 0.17
CA THR A 403 -18.03 1.82 -0.36
C THR A 403 -17.00 1.46 0.72
N GLY A 404 -17.06 2.05 1.93
CA GLY A 404 -16.10 1.85 3.01
C GLY A 404 -14.75 2.53 2.72
N HIS A 405 -14.76 3.72 2.14
CA HIS A 405 -13.60 4.59 2.10
C HIS A 405 -13.41 5.29 3.44
N SER A 406 -12.15 5.47 3.84
CA SER A 406 -11.83 6.32 4.97
C SER A 406 -11.78 7.77 4.50
N LEU A 407 -12.54 8.63 5.15
CA LEU A 407 -12.49 10.08 4.94
C LEU A 407 -11.57 10.71 5.98
N SER A 408 -10.85 11.75 5.58
CA SER A 408 -10.11 12.59 6.53
C SER A 408 -11.12 13.32 7.41
N LYS A 409 -10.89 13.32 8.73
CA LYS A 409 -11.75 14.01 9.68
C LYS A 409 -11.53 15.51 9.58
N LYS A 410 -12.54 16.27 9.16
CA LYS A 410 -12.46 17.73 9.07
C LYS A 410 -12.48 18.40 10.47
N VAL A 411 -13.26 17.86 11.40
CA VAL A 411 -13.37 18.32 12.78
C VAL A 411 -13.30 17.10 13.71
N PRO A 412 -12.06 16.63 14.06
CA PRO A 412 -11.88 15.35 14.77
C PRO A 412 -12.65 15.28 16.09
N VAL A 413 -12.57 16.32 16.93
CA VAL A 413 -13.23 16.35 18.24
C VAL A 413 -14.75 16.21 18.11
N LEU A 414 -15.38 16.94 17.19
CA LEU A 414 -16.82 16.83 16.96
C LEU A 414 -17.20 15.43 16.47
N GLN A 415 -16.42 14.88 15.53
CA GLN A 415 -16.68 13.58 14.93
C GLN A 415 -16.42 12.40 15.88
N ASP A 416 -15.47 12.52 16.79
CA ASP A 416 -15.09 11.43 17.71
C ASP A 416 -15.95 11.41 18.98
N TYR A 417 -16.33 12.58 19.51
CA TYR A 417 -16.96 12.69 20.84
C TYR A 417 -18.42 13.08 20.79
N TYR A 418 -18.88 13.86 19.81
CA TYR A 418 -20.23 14.42 19.80
C TYR A 418 -21.16 13.83 18.73
N LEU A 419 -20.61 13.31 17.60
CA LEU A 419 -21.42 12.73 16.56
C LEU A 419 -21.58 11.21 16.74
N HIS A 420 -22.63 10.82 17.43
CA HIS A 420 -22.95 9.39 17.60
C HIS A 420 -23.54 8.80 16.30
N LYS A 421 -23.00 7.65 15.90
CA LYS A 421 -23.52 6.91 14.76
C LYS A 421 -24.91 6.35 15.09
N ARG A 422 -25.90 6.71 14.28
CA ARG A 422 -27.27 6.18 14.31
C ARG A 422 -27.42 5.16 13.17
N PRO A 423 -27.26 3.85 13.42
CA PRO A 423 -27.28 2.82 12.36
C PRO A 423 -28.55 2.88 11.50
N ASP A 424 -29.70 3.12 12.12
CA ASP A 424 -30.99 3.25 11.46
C ASP A 424 -31.02 4.37 10.41
N ARG A 425 -30.52 5.57 10.78
CA ARG A 425 -30.45 6.71 9.86
C ARG A 425 -29.41 6.51 8.76
N ILE A 426 -28.30 5.82 9.09
CA ILE A 426 -27.26 5.47 8.11
C ILE A 426 -27.87 4.56 7.04
N ARG A 427 -28.68 3.54 7.41
CA ARG A 427 -29.34 2.64 6.45
C ARG A 427 -30.26 3.39 5.50
N VAL A 428 -31.06 4.31 6.00
CA VAL A 428 -31.97 5.13 5.17
C VAL A 428 -31.16 5.96 4.15
N LYS A 429 -30.05 6.57 4.57
CA LYS A 429 -29.18 7.33 3.66
C LYS A 429 -28.54 6.45 2.60
N GLN A 430 -28.03 5.28 2.99
CA GLN A 430 -27.47 4.32 2.05
C GLN A 430 -28.51 3.79 1.06
N ALA A 431 -29.73 3.48 1.51
CA ALA A 431 -30.82 3.02 0.65
C ALA A 431 -31.18 4.09 -0.39
N ARG A 432 -31.38 5.34 0.03
CA ARG A 432 -31.64 6.47 -0.89
C ARG A 432 -30.53 6.63 -1.94
N ALA A 433 -29.28 6.57 -1.50
CA ALA A 433 -28.16 6.65 -2.43
C ALA A 433 -28.17 5.50 -3.45
N LEU A 434 -28.45 4.27 -2.99
CA LEU A 434 -28.54 3.09 -3.88
C LEU A 434 -29.74 3.15 -4.82
N GLU A 435 -30.86 3.77 -4.46
CA GLU A 435 -31.99 4.05 -5.35
C GLU A 435 -31.61 4.97 -6.53
N LEU A 436 -30.64 5.88 -6.31
CA LEU A 436 -30.11 6.73 -7.37
C LEU A 436 -29.13 5.98 -8.28
N TYR A 437 -28.53 4.87 -7.83
CA TYR A 437 -27.58 4.10 -8.61
C TYR A 437 -28.31 3.15 -9.57
N ARG A 438 -28.30 3.53 -10.83
CA ARG A 438 -28.98 2.75 -11.89
C ARG A 438 -28.00 2.47 -13.05
N PRO A 439 -27.10 1.49 -12.87
CA PRO A 439 -26.20 1.10 -13.95
C PRO A 439 -27.03 0.53 -15.13
N ALA A 440 -26.53 0.76 -16.34
CA ALA A 440 -27.19 0.37 -17.58
C ALA A 440 -27.06 -1.16 -17.83
N VAL A 441 -27.55 -1.97 -16.89
CA VAL A 441 -27.50 -3.43 -16.97
C VAL A 441 -28.84 -4.05 -16.64
N GLU A 442 -29.20 -5.11 -17.35
CA GLU A 442 -30.28 -6.00 -17.01
C GLU A 442 -29.69 -7.26 -16.36
N LEU A 443 -30.02 -7.49 -15.08
CA LEU A 443 -29.50 -8.65 -14.38
C LEU A 443 -30.23 -9.92 -14.76
N PRO A 444 -29.51 -11.04 -15.01
CA PRO A 444 -30.15 -12.31 -15.25
C PRO A 444 -30.87 -12.80 -13.98
N LYS A 445 -32.05 -13.38 -14.16
CA LYS A 445 -32.83 -13.92 -13.06
C LYS A 445 -32.25 -15.24 -12.57
N TYR A 446 -32.04 -15.33 -11.27
CA TYR A 446 -31.69 -16.57 -10.59
C TYR A 446 -32.93 -17.46 -10.49
N GLN A 447 -32.73 -18.75 -10.71
CA GLN A 447 -33.78 -19.77 -10.49
C GLN A 447 -33.44 -20.59 -9.24
N ALA A 448 -34.40 -20.72 -8.32
CA ALA A 448 -34.18 -21.50 -7.11
C ALA A 448 -33.71 -22.94 -7.47
N GLY A 449 -32.67 -23.39 -6.80
CA GLY A 449 -32.01 -24.66 -7.09
C GLY A 449 -31.07 -24.68 -8.30
N GLN A 450 -30.81 -23.54 -8.98
CA GLN A 450 -29.93 -23.46 -10.15
C GLN A 450 -28.53 -24.07 -9.91
N PHE A 451 -28.03 -24.01 -8.69
CA PHE A 451 -26.75 -24.59 -8.30
C PHE A 451 -26.86 -25.87 -7.48
N LYS A 452 -28.03 -26.48 -7.40
CA LYS A 452 -28.31 -27.65 -6.54
C LYS A 452 -27.30 -28.79 -6.69
N GLU A 453 -26.93 -29.13 -7.93
CA GLU A 453 -25.95 -30.20 -8.17
C GLU A 453 -24.54 -29.79 -7.65
N ARG A 454 -24.14 -28.52 -7.84
CA ARG A 454 -22.86 -28.01 -7.35
C ARG A 454 -22.81 -27.94 -5.82
N LEU A 455 -23.94 -27.62 -5.19
CA LEU A 455 -24.06 -27.51 -3.73
C LEU A 455 -24.22 -28.88 -3.04
N ARG A 456 -24.58 -29.95 -3.76
CA ARG A 456 -24.59 -31.33 -3.25
C ARG A 456 -23.18 -31.92 -3.15
N ASP A 457 -22.26 -31.56 -4.03
CA ASP A 457 -20.90 -32.09 -4.08
C ASP A 457 -20.00 -31.36 -3.04
N LYS A 458 -20.23 -31.76 -1.77
CA LYS A 458 -19.50 -31.17 -0.62
C LYS A 458 -18.00 -31.45 -0.65
N GLN A 459 -17.52 -32.42 -1.44
CA GLN A 459 -16.10 -32.70 -1.60
C GLN A 459 -15.33 -31.52 -2.30
N LYS A 460 -16.07 -30.72 -3.05
CA LYS A 460 -15.54 -29.50 -3.71
C LYS A 460 -15.62 -28.24 -2.86
N PHE A 461 -16.06 -28.36 -1.61
CA PHE A 461 -16.08 -27.24 -0.69
C PHE A 461 -14.71 -27.07 -0.04
N TYR A 462 -14.38 -25.84 0.19
CA TYR A 462 -13.19 -25.47 0.93
C TYR A 462 -13.61 -24.91 2.29
N PRO A 463 -12.89 -25.29 3.35
CA PRO A 463 -13.16 -24.80 4.70
C PRO A 463 -13.02 -23.28 4.83
#